data_8bedb415a296337c99046eee8ea36eb1
#
_entry.id   8bedb415a296337c99046eee8ea36eb1
#
_cell.length_a   1.000
_cell.length_b   1.000
_cell.length_c   1.000
_cell.angle_alpha   90.00
_cell.angle_beta   90.00
_cell.angle_gamma   90.00
#
_symmetry.space_group_name_H-M   'P 1'
#
loop_
_entity.id
_entity.type
_entity.pdbx_description
1 polymer ?
#
loop_
_entity_poly.entity_id
_entity_poly.type
_entity_poly.pdbx_seq_one_letter_code
_entity_poly.pdbx_strand_id
1 'polypeptide(L)'
;MDSCKNCLTCESGDEQYCQKRNTLTYNGVKKHGRVGGNQTTKTMGGYSGANTVHEDFMIKVPNGMDLQRTAPLVCAGITMYSPLKHWGATSPEKKTVGIIGIGTYLSNY
;
A
#
# COMPACT_ATOMS: atom_id res chain seq x y z
N MET A 1 -1.02 -1.85 -9.12
CA MET A 1 -2.24 -2.08 -8.31
C MET A 1 -3.39 -1.28 -8.89
N ASP A 2 -4.64 -1.65 -8.61
CA ASP A 2 -5.85 -0.97 -9.11
C ASP A 2 -7.07 -1.41 -8.30
N SER A 3 -8.17 -0.65 -8.34
CA SER A 3 -9.44 -0.96 -7.68
C SER A 3 -10.62 -0.64 -8.58
N CYS A 4 -11.86 -0.91 -8.15
CA CYS A 4 -13.03 -0.61 -8.98
C CYS A 4 -13.45 0.87 -8.95
N LYS A 5 -12.95 1.65 -8.01
CA LYS A 5 -13.20 3.09 -7.81
C LYS A 5 -14.66 3.48 -7.50
N ASN A 6 -15.59 2.54 -7.52
CA ASN A 6 -17.04 2.82 -7.43
C ASN A 6 -17.77 1.89 -6.45
N CYS A 7 -17.14 1.42 -5.39
CA CYS A 7 -17.79 0.73 -4.29
C CYS A 7 -17.54 1.50 -2.98
N LEU A 8 -18.34 1.21 -1.96
CA LEU A 8 -18.30 1.93 -0.70
C LEU A 8 -16.88 2.04 -0.10
N THR A 9 -16.11 0.94 -0.12
CA THR A 9 -14.73 0.95 0.39
C THR A 9 -13.77 1.77 -0.47
N CYS A 10 -13.96 1.81 -1.78
CA CYS A 10 -13.15 2.67 -2.65
C CYS A 10 -13.52 4.15 -2.48
N GLU A 11 -14.80 4.47 -2.31
CA GLU A 11 -15.27 5.84 -2.10
C GLU A 11 -14.86 6.39 -0.72
N SER A 12 -14.64 5.50 0.26
CA SER A 12 -14.10 5.89 1.58
C SER A 12 -12.56 5.97 1.65
N GLY A 13 -11.85 5.70 0.54
CA GLY A 13 -10.38 5.72 0.51
C GLY A 13 -9.72 4.43 1.01
N ASP A 14 -10.49 3.34 1.07
CA ASP A 14 -10.05 2.02 1.50
C ASP A 14 -9.96 1.04 0.31
N GLU A 15 -9.29 1.44 -0.76
CA GLU A 15 -9.20 0.69 -2.01
C GLU A 15 -8.60 -0.72 -1.84
N GLN A 16 -7.77 -0.93 -0.82
CA GLN A 16 -7.21 -2.23 -0.47
C GLN A 16 -8.30 -3.25 -0.11
N TYR A 17 -9.47 -2.78 0.38
CA TYR A 17 -10.65 -3.58 0.70
C TYR A 17 -11.73 -3.54 -0.38
N CYS A 18 -11.37 -3.22 -1.61
CA CYS A 18 -12.31 -3.13 -2.73
C CYS A 18 -13.23 -4.35 -2.80
N GLN A 19 -14.56 -4.12 -2.71
CA GLN A 19 -15.59 -5.18 -2.74
C GLN A 19 -15.59 -6.00 -4.04
N LYS A 20 -15.12 -5.40 -5.13
CA LYS A 20 -14.95 -6.09 -6.43
C LYS A 20 -13.52 -6.64 -6.60
N ARG A 21 -12.81 -6.86 -5.47
CA ARG A 21 -11.40 -7.23 -5.35
C ARG A 21 -10.47 -6.13 -5.90
N ASN A 22 -9.40 -5.87 -5.20
CA ASN A 22 -8.31 -5.03 -5.71
C ASN A 22 -7.46 -5.82 -6.74
N THR A 23 -6.75 -5.11 -7.58
CA THR A 23 -5.77 -5.73 -8.50
C THR A 23 -4.46 -5.93 -7.74
N LEU A 24 -4.02 -7.18 -7.67
CA LEU A 24 -2.75 -7.53 -7.04
C LEU A 24 -1.55 -6.91 -7.77
N THR A 25 -0.43 -6.77 -7.08
CA THR A 25 0.81 -6.22 -7.64
C THR A 25 1.44 -7.12 -8.68
N TYR A 26 1.26 -8.44 -8.54
CA TYR A 26 1.82 -9.47 -9.44
C TYR A 26 0.69 -10.26 -10.10
N ASN A 27 0.78 -10.44 -11.41
CA ASN A 27 -0.15 -11.22 -12.23
C ASN A 27 -1.64 -10.89 -12.02
N GLY A 28 -1.93 -9.69 -11.53
CA GLY A 28 -3.30 -9.20 -11.38
C GLY A 28 -3.80 -8.58 -12.68
N VAL A 29 -5.09 -8.77 -12.99
CA VAL A 29 -5.73 -8.14 -14.14
C VAL A 29 -6.09 -6.69 -13.79
N LYS A 30 -5.59 -5.73 -14.55
CA LYS A 30 -5.93 -4.31 -14.38
C LYS A 30 -7.39 -4.06 -14.73
N LYS A 31 -8.08 -3.28 -13.91
CA LYS A 31 -9.50 -2.92 -14.11
C LYS A 31 -9.65 -1.69 -15.00
N HIS A 32 -8.68 -0.77 -14.92
CA HIS A 32 -8.61 0.46 -15.68
C HIS A 32 -7.32 0.51 -16.51
N GLY A 33 -7.27 1.35 -17.52
CA GLY A 33 -6.08 1.50 -18.35
C GLY A 33 -5.85 0.36 -19.35
N ARG A 34 -6.87 0.04 -20.13
CA ARG A 34 -6.74 -0.88 -21.27
C ARG A 34 -5.85 -0.24 -22.32
N VAL A 35 -4.69 -0.81 -22.56
CA VAL A 35 -3.85 -0.44 -23.70
C VAL A 35 -4.24 -1.36 -24.86
N GLY A 36 -4.78 -0.77 -25.93
CA GLY A 36 -5.03 -1.48 -27.19
C GLY A 36 -6.11 -2.57 -27.15
N GLY A 37 -7.38 -2.21 -27.21
CA GLY A 37 -8.45 -3.12 -27.53
C GLY A 37 -8.72 -4.21 -26.47
N ASN A 38 -8.83 -5.43 -26.81
CA ASN A 38 -9.32 -6.52 -25.98
C ASN A 38 -8.28 -7.24 -25.08
N GLN A 39 -7.08 -6.71 -24.91
CA GLN A 39 -6.07 -7.38 -24.08
C GLN A 39 -6.19 -6.93 -22.61
N THR A 40 -6.42 -7.90 -21.73
CA THR A 40 -6.32 -7.70 -20.28
C THR A 40 -4.86 -7.52 -19.90
N THR A 41 -4.48 -6.29 -19.55
CA THR A 41 -3.12 -6.02 -19.10
C THR A 41 -2.94 -6.55 -17.69
N LYS A 42 -1.93 -7.40 -17.50
CA LYS A 42 -1.54 -7.93 -16.20
C LYS A 42 -0.50 -7.03 -15.52
N THR A 43 -0.51 -7.05 -14.20
CA THR A 43 0.51 -6.40 -13.39
C THR A 43 1.75 -7.27 -13.29
N MET A 44 2.92 -6.66 -13.41
CA MET A 44 4.22 -7.35 -13.45
C MET A 44 5.10 -7.05 -12.22
N GLY A 45 4.56 -6.35 -11.22
CA GLY A 45 5.34 -5.91 -10.06
C GLY A 45 6.08 -4.59 -10.29
N GLY A 46 7.00 -4.26 -9.39
CA GLY A 46 7.71 -2.98 -9.38
C GLY A 46 9.21 -3.06 -9.69
N TYR A 47 9.76 -4.24 -9.96
CA TYR A 47 11.19 -4.41 -10.30
C TYR A 47 11.45 -4.02 -11.75
N SER A 48 11.48 -2.72 -12.01
CA SER A 48 11.70 -2.16 -13.35
C SER A 48 12.29 -0.76 -13.25
N GLY A 49 12.93 -0.28 -14.32
CA GLY A 49 13.48 1.07 -14.41
C GLY A 49 12.39 2.16 -14.47
N ALA A 50 11.18 1.79 -14.90
CA ALA A 50 10.01 2.67 -14.89
C ALA A 50 8.73 1.85 -14.73
N ASN A 51 7.72 2.42 -14.08
CA ASN A 51 6.42 1.78 -13.92
C ASN A 51 5.30 2.82 -14.04
N THR A 52 4.15 2.39 -14.55
CA THR A 52 2.93 3.21 -14.57
C THR A 52 1.95 2.67 -13.56
N VAL A 53 1.64 3.47 -12.57
CA VAL A 53 0.73 3.12 -11.47
C VAL A 53 -0.30 4.23 -11.33
N HIS A 54 -1.54 3.89 -10.94
CA HIS A 54 -2.54 4.89 -10.62
C HIS A 54 -2.12 5.69 -9.38
N GLU A 55 -2.34 6.99 -9.39
CA GLU A 55 -1.89 7.91 -8.32
C GLU A 55 -2.35 7.52 -6.92
N ASP A 56 -3.55 6.97 -6.76
CA ASP A 56 -4.08 6.53 -5.47
C ASP A 56 -3.27 5.38 -4.82
N PHE A 57 -2.41 4.74 -5.60
CA PHE A 57 -1.51 3.68 -5.10
C PHE A 57 -0.05 4.13 -5.05
N MET A 58 0.17 5.44 -5.10
CA MET A 58 1.51 6.03 -5.01
C MET A 58 1.64 6.82 -3.70
N ILE A 59 2.76 6.63 -3.03
CA ILE A 59 3.12 7.41 -1.85
C ILE A 59 4.35 8.24 -2.19
N LYS A 60 4.23 9.55 -2.05
CA LYS A 60 5.36 10.45 -2.22
C LYS A 60 6.31 10.32 -1.04
N VAL A 61 7.55 9.96 -1.30
CA VAL A 61 8.59 9.96 -0.27
C VAL A 61 8.95 11.42 0.06
N PRO A 62 8.88 11.83 1.34
CA PRO A 62 9.28 13.18 1.76
C PRO A 62 10.74 13.49 1.41
N ASN A 63 11.00 14.77 1.11
CA ASN A 63 12.37 15.21 0.84
C ASN A 63 13.27 14.99 2.06
N GLY A 64 14.47 14.54 1.84
CA GLY A 64 15.46 14.30 2.89
C GLY A 64 15.41 12.91 3.53
N MET A 65 14.45 12.07 3.16
CA MET A 65 14.45 10.66 3.61
C MET A 65 15.41 9.83 2.77
N ASP A 66 16.14 8.95 3.45
CA ASP A 66 16.97 7.94 2.81
C ASP A 66 16.07 6.89 2.12
N LEU A 67 16.19 6.78 0.80
CA LEU A 67 15.35 5.88 0.00
C LEU A 67 15.55 4.40 0.36
N GLN A 68 16.78 4.00 0.72
CA GLN A 68 17.07 2.63 1.10
C GLN A 68 16.37 2.23 2.40
N ARG A 69 16.30 3.17 3.35
CA ARG A 69 15.60 2.97 4.64
C ARG A 69 14.09 3.15 4.51
N THR A 70 13.64 3.98 3.59
CA THR A 70 12.21 4.26 3.38
C THR A 70 11.47 3.08 2.73
N ALA A 71 12.11 2.34 1.83
CA ALA A 71 11.47 1.24 1.11
C ALA A 71 10.84 0.18 2.03
N PRO A 72 11.49 -0.30 3.11
CA PRO A 72 10.88 -1.23 4.05
C PRO A 72 9.67 -0.68 4.79
N LEU A 73 9.55 0.65 4.98
CA LEU A 73 8.44 1.26 5.73
C LEU A 73 7.09 1.06 5.06
N VAL A 74 7.04 0.99 3.74
CA VAL A 74 5.78 0.75 3.02
C VAL A 74 5.26 -0.68 3.14
N CYS A 75 6.01 -1.55 3.77
CA CYS A 75 5.57 -2.91 4.15
C CYS A 75 5.59 -3.07 5.68
N ALA A 76 6.78 -3.11 6.29
CA ALA A 76 6.92 -3.32 7.72
C ALA A 76 6.34 -2.16 8.55
N GLY A 77 6.57 -0.92 8.15
CA GLY A 77 6.04 0.26 8.84
C GLY A 77 4.51 0.30 8.84
N ILE A 78 3.87 0.13 7.69
CA ILE A 78 2.40 0.13 7.61
C ILE A 78 1.77 -1.05 8.36
N THR A 79 2.43 -2.21 8.37
CA THR A 79 1.98 -3.38 9.12
C THR A 79 1.90 -3.11 10.63
N MET A 80 2.78 -2.26 11.14
CA MET A 80 2.75 -1.81 12.53
C MET A 80 1.78 -0.65 12.74
N TYR A 81 1.81 0.34 11.87
CA TYR A 81 1.02 1.57 12.01
C TYR A 81 -0.48 1.31 11.90
N SER A 82 -0.91 0.48 10.95
CA SER A 82 -2.32 0.23 10.68
C SER A 82 -3.08 -0.31 11.89
N PRO A 83 -2.65 -1.39 12.58
CA PRO A 83 -3.33 -1.86 13.78
C PRO A 83 -3.23 -0.86 14.95
N LEU A 84 -2.11 -0.17 15.12
CA LEU A 84 -1.99 0.87 16.16
C LEU A 84 -3.01 1.98 15.97
N LYS A 85 -3.18 2.43 14.74
CA LYS A 85 -4.20 3.43 14.39
C LYS A 85 -5.61 2.89 14.59
N HIS A 86 -5.89 1.69 14.11
CA HIS A 86 -7.21 1.05 14.20
C HIS A 86 -7.68 0.92 15.66
N TRP A 87 -6.79 0.52 16.55
CA TRP A 87 -7.09 0.35 17.98
C TRP A 87 -6.88 1.63 18.80
N GLY A 88 -6.67 2.77 18.16
CA GLY A 88 -6.52 4.07 18.81
C GLY A 88 -5.26 4.20 19.67
N ALA A 89 -4.24 3.38 19.43
CA ALA A 89 -2.97 3.46 20.16
C ALA A 89 -2.11 4.66 19.72
N THR A 90 -2.49 5.34 18.63
CA THR A 90 -1.87 6.59 18.16
C THR A 90 -2.58 7.84 18.72
N SER A 91 -3.63 7.67 19.51
CA SER A 91 -4.33 8.79 20.14
C SER A 91 -3.52 9.40 21.30
N PRO A 92 -3.85 10.65 21.74
CA PRO A 92 -3.18 11.26 22.90
C PRO A 92 -3.36 10.49 24.20
N GLU A 93 -4.36 9.63 24.29
CA GLU A 93 -4.56 8.74 25.43
C GLU A 93 -3.44 7.70 25.49
N LYS A 94 -2.75 7.66 26.62
CA LYS A 94 -1.65 6.70 26.82
C LYS A 94 -2.19 5.28 26.82
N LYS A 95 -1.75 4.49 25.87
CA LYS A 95 -1.98 3.04 25.81
C LYS A 95 -0.65 2.30 25.90
N THR A 96 -0.65 1.20 26.62
CA THR A 96 0.49 0.29 26.64
C THR A 96 0.35 -0.69 25.49
N VAL A 97 1.38 -0.77 24.64
CA VAL A 97 1.39 -1.65 23.48
C VAL A 97 2.59 -2.58 23.58
N GLY A 98 2.36 -3.87 23.41
CA GLY A 98 3.41 -4.88 23.28
C GLY A 98 3.59 -5.25 21.80
N ILE A 99 4.84 -5.24 21.32
CA ILE A 99 5.18 -5.63 19.96
C ILE A 99 6.10 -6.85 20.01
N ILE A 100 5.69 -7.93 19.37
CA ILE A 100 6.45 -9.17 19.26
C ILE A 100 7.04 -9.26 17.83
N GLY A 101 8.31 -9.64 17.72
CA GLY A 101 8.96 -9.83 16.42
C GLY A 101 9.57 -8.55 15.85
N ILE A 102 10.02 -7.61 16.69
CA ILE A 102 10.86 -6.49 16.27
C ILE A 102 12.23 -7.06 15.90
N GLY A 103 12.39 -7.39 14.64
CA GLY A 103 13.67 -7.85 14.10
C GLY A 103 14.45 -6.73 13.43
N THR A 104 15.56 -7.08 12.81
CA THR A 104 16.53 -6.15 12.17
C THR A 104 15.88 -5.17 11.18
N TYR A 105 14.75 -5.53 10.58
CA TYR A 105 14.02 -4.64 9.66
C TYR A 105 13.25 -3.51 10.36
N LEU A 106 12.92 -3.67 11.63
CA LEU A 106 12.13 -2.69 12.39
C LEU A 106 12.95 -1.96 13.46
N SER A 107 14.10 -2.50 13.85
CA SER A 107 14.96 -1.93 14.91
C SER A 107 15.81 -0.74 14.44
N ASN A 108 15.81 -0.44 13.15
CA ASN A 108 16.58 0.68 12.58
C ASN A 108 15.72 1.92 12.27
N TYR A 109 14.48 1.98 12.83
CA TYR A 109 13.56 3.10 12.65
C TYR A 109 13.13 3.72 13.97
#